data_33dfeb50f41737767c2e1abb1f0c59fa
#
_entry.id   33dfeb50f41737767c2e1abb1f0c59fa
#
_cell.length_a   1.000
_cell.length_b   1.000
_cell.length_c   1.000
_cell.angle_alpha   90.00
_cell.angle_beta   90.00
_cell.angle_gamma   90.00
#
_symmetry.space_group_name_H-M   'P 1'
#
loop_
_entity.id
_entity.type
_entity.pdbx_description
1 polymer ?
#
loop_
_entity_poly.entity_id
_entity_poly.type
_entity_poly.pdbx_seq_one_letter_code
_entity_poly.pdbx_strand_id
1 'polypeptide(L)'
;MQISFHTDAFNSAAWSFEDALEWAQDHDVHRIECGVISGPNWLHGLGYHPHIALYEDPLTMKKKMADYGVQFSQIDAAYPLSGLNGPVRGVPYVLESIPWASHAGCPRIATTDGLHAPEKLSDEEAMTVMQRSYAQILEVAEQYGIHINIELHGYFTTNPDMLERMLNFVDSPYLGLNFDTGNTFISGQDPVDFLRRFVGDVNHVHIKDVSESLAAAARGEDTGIGISHCSIGEGVNADNIRECLKILRDNGYDGPLSLECEGKGGPVINKSLEWVRTTLDELDIPRE
;
A
#
# COMPACT_ATOMS: atom_id res chain seq x y z
N MET A 1 -5.42 -2.04 -16.47
CA MET A 1 -5.01 -2.02 -15.04
C MET A 1 -5.43 -3.31 -14.38
N GLN A 2 -4.79 -3.71 -13.27
CA GLN A 2 -4.97 -5.01 -12.62
C GLN A 2 -5.72 -4.81 -11.30
N ILE A 3 -6.93 -5.36 -11.16
CA ILE A 3 -7.65 -5.25 -9.90
C ILE A 3 -7.00 -6.14 -8.85
N SER A 4 -6.67 -5.55 -7.71
CA SER A 4 -6.13 -6.19 -6.52
C SER A 4 -6.97 -5.78 -5.31
N PHE A 5 -6.73 -6.38 -4.16
CA PHE A 5 -7.28 -5.93 -2.89
C PHE A 5 -6.28 -6.14 -1.76
N HIS A 6 -6.34 -5.27 -0.78
CA HIS A 6 -5.57 -5.39 0.46
C HIS A 6 -6.37 -6.21 1.49
N THR A 7 -5.69 -7.06 2.24
CA THR A 7 -6.36 -7.93 3.23
C THR A 7 -6.97 -7.18 4.40
N ASP A 8 -6.65 -5.91 4.61
CA ASP A 8 -7.32 -5.05 5.59
C ASP A 8 -8.83 -4.90 5.33
N ALA A 9 -9.28 -5.10 4.07
CA ALA A 9 -10.70 -5.19 3.73
C ALA A 9 -11.43 -6.31 4.50
N PHE A 10 -10.68 -7.28 5.02
CA PHE A 10 -11.15 -8.40 5.85
C PHE A 10 -10.71 -8.28 7.31
N ASN A 11 -10.34 -7.10 7.75
CA ASN A 11 -9.76 -6.84 9.07
C ASN A 11 -10.72 -7.22 10.21
N SER A 12 -10.76 -8.52 10.51
CA SER A 12 -11.56 -9.11 11.57
C SER A 12 -10.98 -10.46 11.96
N ALA A 13 -11.01 -10.79 13.24
CA ALA A 13 -10.65 -12.13 13.74
C ALA A 13 -11.55 -13.27 13.18
N ALA A 14 -12.61 -12.94 12.45
CA ALA A 14 -13.50 -13.91 11.80
C ALA A 14 -12.99 -14.36 10.41
N TRP A 15 -11.97 -13.70 9.85
CA TRP A 15 -11.43 -13.99 8.51
C TRP A 15 -10.00 -14.51 8.61
N SER A 16 -9.74 -15.61 7.93
CA SER A 16 -8.37 -16.13 7.68
C SER A 16 -7.82 -15.60 6.37
N PHE A 17 -6.55 -15.83 6.11
CA PHE A 17 -5.97 -15.53 4.79
C PHE A 17 -6.59 -16.40 3.70
N GLU A 18 -6.93 -17.65 4.01
CA GLU A 18 -7.63 -18.55 3.10
C GLU A 18 -9.02 -18.05 2.74
N ASP A 19 -9.79 -17.51 3.69
CA ASP A 19 -11.10 -16.91 3.40
C ASP A 19 -10.97 -15.71 2.43
N ALA A 20 -9.89 -14.92 2.54
CA ALA A 20 -9.61 -13.85 1.59
C ALA A 20 -9.27 -14.38 0.18
N LEU A 21 -8.55 -15.51 0.09
CA LEU A 21 -8.27 -16.18 -1.18
C LEU A 21 -9.54 -16.78 -1.80
N GLU A 22 -10.43 -17.38 -1.00
CA GLU A 22 -11.73 -17.90 -1.45
C GLU A 22 -12.60 -16.75 -1.99
N TRP A 23 -12.65 -15.63 -1.27
CA TRP A 23 -13.34 -14.43 -1.76
C TRP A 23 -12.78 -13.96 -3.11
N ALA A 24 -11.47 -13.93 -3.28
CA ALA A 24 -10.82 -13.53 -4.52
C ALA A 24 -11.23 -14.44 -5.68
N GLN A 25 -11.21 -15.76 -5.47
CA GLN A 25 -11.63 -16.77 -6.44
C GLN A 25 -13.11 -16.62 -6.81
N ASP A 26 -14.00 -16.46 -5.81
CA ASP A 26 -15.44 -16.31 -6.01
C ASP A 26 -15.81 -15.03 -6.77
N HIS A 27 -14.96 -14.00 -6.69
CA HIS A 27 -15.20 -12.70 -7.32
C HIS A 27 -14.32 -12.43 -8.55
N ASP A 28 -13.59 -13.43 -9.05
CA ASP A 28 -12.71 -13.28 -10.23
C ASP A 28 -11.69 -12.14 -10.05
N VAL A 29 -11.05 -12.12 -8.89
CA VAL A 29 -9.95 -11.21 -8.55
C VAL A 29 -8.67 -12.02 -8.43
N HIS A 30 -7.66 -11.70 -9.22
CA HIS A 30 -6.46 -12.53 -9.35
C HIS A 30 -5.24 -11.97 -8.63
N ARG A 31 -5.37 -10.87 -7.91
CA ARG A 31 -4.27 -10.23 -7.20
C ARG A 31 -4.67 -9.84 -5.79
N ILE A 32 -3.71 -10.00 -4.89
CA ILE A 32 -3.88 -9.70 -3.47
C ILE A 32 -2.65 -8.97 -2.94
N GLU A 33 -2.88 -8.10 -2.01
CA GLU A 33 -1.89 -7.48 -1.15
C GLU A 33 -2.17 -7.84 0.30
N CYS A 34 -1.12 -8.05 1.09
CA CYS A 34 -1.28 -8.32 2.52
C CYS A 34 -0.07 -7.85 3.31
N GLY A 35 -0.30 -7.55 4.59
CA GLY A 35 0.75 -7.34 5.56
C GLY A 35 1.54 -8.62 5.82
N VAL A 36 2.85 -8.48 6.04
CA VAL A 36 3.70 -9.58 6.51
C VAL A 36 4.24 -9.28 7.89
N ILE A 37 4.46 -10.31 8.70
CA ILE A 37 4.96 -10.17 10.05
C ILE A 37 6.18 -11.04 10.31
N SER A 38 7.14 -10.51 11.08
CA SER A 38 8.28 -11.24 11.63
C SER A 38 8.35 -10.97 13.13
N GLY A 39 7.78 -11.87 13.93
CA GLY A 39 7.61 -11.66 15.36
C GLY A 39 6.68 -10.50 15.71
N PRO A 40 6.79 -9.90 16.91
CA PRO A 40 6.06 -8.70 17.26
C PRO A 40 6.55 -7.52 16.41
N ASN A 41 5.70 -7.02 15.54
CA ASN A 41 6.00 -5.91 14.65
C ASN A 41 4.92 -4.82 14.74
N TRP A 42 5.13 -3.75 13.95
CA TRP A 42 4.27 -2.60 13.96
C TRP A 42 2.87 -2.90 13.42
N LEU A 43 2.75 -3.63 12.30
CA LEU A 43 1.46 -4.05 11.72
C LEU A 43 0.62 -4.87 12.69
N HIS A 44 1.26 -5.82 13.39
CA HIS A 44 0.58 -6.61 14.40
C HIS A 44 0.06 -5.74 15.57
N GLY A 45 0.85 -4.75 15.96
CA GLY A 45 0.46 -3.78 17.00
C GLY A 45 -0.72 -2.89 16.58
N LEU A 46 -0.90 -2.64 15.29
CA LEU A 46 -2.06 -1.93 14.75
C LEU A 46 -3.32 -2.81 14.65
N GLY A 47 -3.18 -4.13 14.79
CA GLY A 47 -4.30 -5.06 14.75
C GLY A 47 -4.80 -5.39 13.35
N TYR A 48 -4.01 -5.17 12.30
CA TYR A 48 -4.37 -5.56 10.93
C TYR A 48 -4.35 -7.07 10.77
N HIS A 49 -5.41 -7.60 10.15
CA HIS A 49 -5.63 -9.01 9.84
C HIS A 49 -6.39 -9.13 8.49
N PRO A 50 -6.31 -10.27 7.79
CA PRO A 50 -5.29 -11.31 7.92
C PRO A 50 -3.94 -10.87 7.36
N HIS A 51 -2.86 -11.50 7.86
CA HIS A 51 -1.49 -11.26 7.42
C HIS A 51 -0.73 -12.59 7.32
N ILE A 52 0.45 -12.57 6.69
CA ILE A 52 1.32 -13.73 6.53
C ILE A 52 2.54 -13.56 7.42
N ALA A 53 2.99 -14.66 8.03
CA ALA A 53 4.23 -14.66 8.80
C ALA A 53 5.42 -14.99 7.91
N LEU A 54 6.50 -14.21 7.99
CA LEU A 54 7.72 -14.43 7.19
C LEU A 54 8.45 -15.74 7.51
N TYR A 55 8.10 -16.42 8.59
CA TYR A 55 8.61 -17.77 8.89
C TYR A 55 7.86 -18.88 8.13
N GLU A 56 6.77 -18.58 7.44
CA GLU A 56 6.13 -19.52 6.53
C GLU A 56 6.98 -19.71 5.27
N ASP A 57 7.02 -20.95 4.76
CA ASP A 57 7.79 -21.25 3.56
C ASP A 57 7.21 -20.54 2.32
N PRO A 58 7.96 -19.62 1.68
CA PRO A 58 7.46 -18.84 0.54
C PRO A 58 7.09 -19.68 -0.68
N LEU A 59 7.74 -20.85 -0.87
CA LEU A 59 7.40 -21.74 -1.98
C LEU A 59 6.07 -22.46 -1.75
N THR A 60 5.79 -22.84 -0.50
CA THR A 60 4.49 -23.38 -0.10
C THR A 60 3.41 -22.32 -0.26
N MET A 61 3.68 -21.06 0.12
CA MET A 61 2.78 -19.94 -0.08
C MET A 61 2.51 -19.68 -1.55
N LYS A 62 3.55 -19.65 -2.39
CA LYS A 62 3.42 -19.50 -3.85
C LYS A 62 2.51 -20.56 -4.45
N LYS A 63 2.67 -21.81 -4.01
CA LYS A 63 1.82 -22.91 -4.46
C LYS A 63 0.37 -22.72 -4.01
N LYS A 64 0.14 -22.38 -2.73
CA LYS A 64 -1.19 -22.05 -2.19
C LYS A 64 -1.86 -20.97 -3.04
N MET A 65 -1.19 -19.86 -3.30
CA MET A 65 -1.71 -18.78 -4.15
C MET A 65 -2.12 -19.27 -5.54
N ALA A 66 -1.28 -20.09 -6.16
CA ALA A 66 -1.56 -20.67 -7.48
C ALA A 66 -2.77 -21.62 -7.45
N ASP A 67 -2.98 -22.40 -6.39
CA ASP A 67 -4.12 -23.31 -6.22
C ASP A 67 -5.46 -22.53 -6.18
N TYR A 68 -5.47 -21.25 -5.72
CA TYR A 68 -6.61 -20.33 -5.77
C TYR A 68 -6.67 -19.46 -7.04
N GLY A 69 -5.68 -19.55 -7.93
CA GLY A 69 -5.58 -18.68 -9.11
C GLY A 69 -5.25 -17.22 -8.79
N VAL A 70 -4.62 -16.95 -7.65
CA VAL A 70 -4.28 -15.62 -7.14
C VAL A 70 -2.76 -15.43 -7.12
N GLN A 71 -2.31 -14.19 -7.30
CA GLN A 71 -0.90 -13.79 -7.20
C GLN A 71 -0.77 -12.56 -6.29
N PHE A 72 0.39 -12.40 -5.67
CA PHE A 72 0.69 -11.16 -4.95
C PHE A 72 0.86 -9.99 -5.91
N SER A 73 0.18 -8.88 -5.64
CA SER A 73 0.49 -7.57 -6.25
C SER A 73 1.62 -6.88 -5.48
N GLN A 74 1.57 -6.96 -4.17
CA GLN A 74 2.50 -6.36 -3.21
C GLN A 74 2.40 -7.09 -1.87
N ILE A 75 3.42 -7.02 -1.03
CA ILE A 75 3.32 -7.27 0.41
C ILE A 75 3.66 -5.99 1.17
N ASP A 76 3.02 -5.80 2.30
CA ASP A 76 3.26 -4.67 3.16
C ASP A 76 4.20 -5.05 4.32
N ALA A 77 5.43 -4.54 4.26
CA ALA A 77 6.44 -4.68 5.29
C ALA A 77 6.61 -3.35 6.05
N ALA A 78 5.50 -2.79 6.50
CA ALA A 78 5.47 -1.49 7.14
C ALA A 78 6.12 -1.52 8.52
N TYR A 79 7.11 -0.67 8.68
CA TYR A 79 7.75 -0.32 9.95
C TYR A 79 8.26 1.13 9.84
N PRO A 80 8.04 1.99 10.86
CA PRO A 80 8.51 3.38 10.84
C PRO A 80 10.01 3.50 10.60
N LEU A 81 10.41 3.97 9.41
CA LEU A 81 11.81 4.09 9.02
C LEU A 81 12.44 5.43 9.42
N SER A 82 11.62 6.43 9.75
CA SER A 82 12.08 7.79 10.08
C SER A 82 12.71 7.94 11.47
N GLY A 83 12.41 7.03 12.39
CA GLY A 83 12.87 7.10 13.78
C GLY A 83 14.16 6.32 14.03
N LEU A 84 14.72 6.45 15.26
CA LEU A 84 15.94 5.76 15.69
C LEU A 84 15.82 4.22 15.65
N ASN A 85 14.61 3.68 15.71
CA ASN A 85 14.36 2.24 15.58
C ASN A 85 14.30 1.78 14.11
N GLY A 86 14.14 2.67 13.15
CA GLY A 86 14.12 2.35 11.73
C GLY A 86 15.33 1.50 11.29
N PRO A 87 16.57 1.98 11.46
CA PRO A 87 17.78 1.22 11.10
C PRO A 87 17.96 -0.10 11.87
N VAL A 88 17.45 -0.19 13.10
CA VAL A 88 17.69 -1.34 14.00
C VAL A 88 16.63 -2.42 13.87
N ARG A 89 15.39 -2.06 13.55
CA ARG A 89 14.26 -2.98 13.46
C ARG A 89 13.61 -2.98 12.08
N GLY A 90 13.36 -1.78 11.53
CA GLY A 90 12.67 -1.62 10.23
C GLY A 90 13.51 -2.16 9.08
N VAL A 91 14.77 -1.73 8.96
CA VAL A 91 15.66 -2.20 7.90
C VAL A 91 15.85 -3.72 7.92
N PRO A 92 16.21 -4.39 9.03
CA PRO A 92 16.28 -5.84 9.07
C PRO A 92 14.99 -6.55 8.69
N TYR A 93 13.84 -6.00 9.09
CA TYR A 93 12.53 -6.56 8.76
C TYR A 93 12.23 -6.46 7.25
N VAL A 94 12.47 -5.31 6.62
CA VAL A 94 12.32 -5.17 5.17
C VAL A 94 13.31 -6.07 4.43
N LEU A 95 14.57 -6.15 4.88
CA LEU A 95 15.59 -7.03 4.30
C LEU A 95 15.22 -8.51 4.38
N GLU A 96 14.55 -8.96 5.45
CA GLU A 96 14.02 -10.32 5.58
C GLU A 96 12.86 -10.56 4.59
N SER A 97 12.04 -9.54 4.35
CA SER A 97 10.89 -9.63 3.44
C SER A 97 11.28 -9.77 1.97
N ILE A 98 12.44 -9.22 1.54
CA ILE A 98 12.86 -9.20 0.13
C ILE A 98 13.06 -10.61 -0.45
N PRO A 99 13.92 -11.50 0.11
CA PRO A 99 14.07 -12.85 -0.42
C PRO A 99 12.78 -13.67 -0.29
N TRP A 100 12.01 -13.46 0.77
CA TRP A 100 10.71 -14.11 0.92
C TRP A 100 9.77 -13.72 -0.21
N ALA A 101 9.61 -12.43 -0.49
CA ALA A 101 8.78 -11.92 -1.59
C ALA A 101 9.20 -12.50 -2.94
N SER A 102 10.49 -12.49 -3.24
CA SER A 102 11.03 -13.03 -4.48
C SER A 102 10.68 -14.52 -4.66
N HIS A 103 10.87 -15.34 -3.62
CA HIS A 103 10.54 -16.77 -3.67
C HIS A 103 9.03 -17.03 -3.73
N ALA A 104 8.22 -16.22 -3.04
CA ALA A 104 6.76 -16.27 -3.10
C ALA A 104 6.19 -15.79 -4.45
N GLY A 105 7.01 -15.12 -5.27
CA GLY A 105 6.59 -14.56 -6.55
C GLY A 105 5.90 -13.20 -6.42
N CYS A 106 6.13 -12.49 -5.31
CA CYS A 106 5.65 -11.13 -5.09
C CYS A 106 6.67 -10.13 -5.65
N PRO A 107 6.28 -9.21 -6.54
CA PRO A 107 7.22 -8.29 -7.19
C PRO A 107 7.50 -7.01 -6.43
N ARG A 108 6.73 -6.70 -5.37
CA ARG A 108 6.75 -5.40 -4.70
C ARG A 108 6.64 -5.52 -3.19
N ILE A 109 7.24 -4.57 -2.49
CA ILE A 109 7.13 -4.42 -1.03
C ILE A 109 6.80 -2.96 -0.72
N ALA A 110 5.71 -2.73 0.04
CA ALA A 110 5.41 -1.42 0.61
C ALA A 110 6.22 -1.17 1.89
N THR A 111 6.63 0.07 2.07
CA THR A 111 7.36 0.56 3.24
C THR A 111 6.79 1.89 3.70
N THR A 112 7.01 2.28 4.95
CA THR A 112 6.50 3.52 5.52
C THR A 112 7.57 4.32 6.26
N ASP A 113 7.41 5.64 6.26
CA ASP A 113 8.16 6.55 7.13
C ASP A 113 7.68 6.51 8.59
N GLY A 114 6.44 6.10 8.83
CA GLY A 114 5.76 6.09 10.13
C GLY A 114 4.60 7.10 10.15
N LEU A 115 3.82 7.10 11.23
CA LEU A 115 2.62 7.94 11.33
C LEU A 115 2.92 9.39 11.74
N HIS A 116 3.92 9.59 12.57
CA HIS A 116 4.23 10.88 13.18
C HIS A 116 5.70 11.24 13.01
N ALA A 117 6.00 12.54 13.15
CA ALA A 117 7.38 12.99 13.24
C ALA A 117 8.12 12.26 14.37
N PRO A 118 9.37 11.86 14.17
CA PRO A 118 10.13 11.14 15.16
C PRO A 118 10.50 12.04 16.35
N GLU A 119 10.20 11.61 17.57
CA GLU A 119 10.31 12.43 18.80
C GLU A 119 11.70 13.00 19.11
N LYS A 120 12.77 12.39 18.59
CA LYS A 120 14.15 12.68 19.02
C LYS A 120 15.07 13.07 17.88
N LEU A 121 14.52 13.33 16.73
CA LEU A 121 15.25 13.73 15.53
C LEU A 121 14.61 14.96 14.93
N SER A 122 15.41 15.87 14.42
CA SER A 122 14.90 16.88 13.48
C SER A 122 14.52 16.23 12.15
N ASP A 123 13.72 16.89 11.32
CA ASP A 123 13.33 16.39 10.01
C ASP A 123 14.53 16.04 9.14
N GLU A 124 15.58 16.87 9.15
CA GLU A 124 16.79 16.61 8.37
C GLU A 124 17.60 15.39 8.88
N GLU A 125 17.63 15.17 10.19
CA GLU A 125 18.21 13.96 10.76
C GLU A 125 17.40 12.72 10.40
N ALA A 126 16.08 12.79 10.49
CA ALA A 126 15.16 11.72 10.10
C ALA A 126 15.30 11.40 8.59
N MET A 127 15.31 12.41 7.73
CA MET A 127 15.56 12.24 6.29
C MET A 127 16.90 11.57 6.01
N THR A 128 17.96 11.95 6.75
CA THR A 128 19.27 11.30 6.63
C THR A 128 19.24 9.83 7.07
N VAL A 129 18.52 9.52 8.14
CA VAL A 129 18.32 8.14 8.63
C VAL A 129 17.59 7.31 7.59
N MET A 130 16.47 7.84 7.04
CA MET A 130 15.70 7.16 5.99
C MET A 130 16.54 6.95 4.73
N GLN A 131 17.27 7.95 4.25
CA GLN A 131 18.11 7.82 3.07
C GLN A 131 19.13 6.67 3.20
N ARG A 132 19.78 6.54 4.34
CA ARG A 132 20.70 5.44 4.61
C ARG A 132 19.98 4.08 4.70
N SER A 133 18.78 4.06 5.25
CA SER A 133 17.96 2.87 5.34
C SER A 133 17.53 2.40 3.94
N TYR A 134 17.01 3.28 3.11
CA TYR A 134 16.64 2.97 1.74
C TYR A 134 17.82 2.55 0.87
N ALA A 135 19.01 3.14 1.07
CA ALA A 135 20.21 2.72 0.36
C ALA A 135 20.57 1.25 0.66
N GLN A 136 20.48 0.82 1.93
CA GLN A 136 20.73 -0.58 2.31
C GLN A 136 19.65 -1.52 1.78
N ILE A 137 18.36 -1.12 1.85
CA ILE A 137 17.24 -1.91 1.39
C ILE A 137 17.34 -2.12 -0.12
N LEU A 138 17.58 -1.06 -0.89
CA LEU A 138 17.64 -1.11 -2.36
C LEU A 138 18.84 -1.89 -2.87
N GLU A 139 20.00 -1.85 -2.20
CA GLU A 139 21.16 -2.69 -2.55
C GLU A 139 20.80 -4.18 -2.60
N VAL A 140 19.90 -4.64 -1.71
CA VAL A 140 19.42 -6.03 -1.70
C VAL A 140 18.24 -6.21 -2.66
N ALA A 141 17.29 -5.28 -2.67
CA ALA A 141 16.08 -5.36 -3.50
C ALA A 141 16.41 -5.49 -4.99
N GLU A 142 17.40 -4.75 -5.50
CA GLU A 142 17.88 -4.85 -6.88
C GLU A 142 18.39 -6.24 -7.24
N GLN A 143 19.11 -6.91 -6.31
CA GLN A 143 19.63 -8.26 -6.54
C GLN A 143 18.52 -9.30 -6.68
N TYR A 144 17.38 -9.08 -6.02
CA TYR A 144 16.21 -9.95 -6.06
C TYR A 144 15.16 -9.52 -7.10
N GLY A 145 15.33 -8.36 -7.74
CA GLY A 145 14.36 -7.80 -8.69
C GLY A 145 13.05 -7.36 -8.02
N ILE A 146 13.11 -6.89 -6.78
CA ILE A 146 11.95 -6.47 -5.99
C ILE A 146 11.86 -4.95 -5.96
N HIS A 147 10.71 -4.39 -6.33
CA HIS A 147 10.42 -2.98 -6.15
C HIS A 147 10.09 -2.66 -4.69
N ILE A 148 10.67 -1.58 -4.19
CA ILE A 148 10.38 -1.01 -2.88
C ILE A 148 9.53 0.24 -3.10
N ASN A 149 8.31 0.20 -2.62
CA ASN A 149 7.36 1.31 -2.76
C ASN A 149 7.23 2.07 -1.44
N ILE A 150 7.36 3.38 -1.51
CA ILE A 150 7.05 4.28 -0.41
C ILE A 150 5.53 4.46 -0.38
N GLU A 151 4.90 4.18 0.74
CA GLU A 151 3.47 4.36 0.90
C GLU A 151 3.12 5.69 1.57
N LEU A 152 2.04 6.31 1.08
CA LEU A 152 1.58 7.62 1.52
C LEU A 152 0.70 7.51 2.76
N HIS A 153 1.26 7.60 3.95
CA HIS A 153 0.45 7.72 5.17
C HIS A 153 1.16 8.33 6.38
N GLY A 154 2.41 8.74 6.23
CA GLY A 154 3.21 9.26 7.31
C GLY A 154 3.46 10.75 7.25
N TYR A 155 4.14 11.25 8.25
CA TYR A 155 4.46 12.65 8.41
C TYR A 155 5.27 13.23 7.23
N PHE A 156 6.26 12.47 6.72
CA PHE A 156 7.09 12.91 5.59
C PHE A 156 6.41 12.62 4.25
N THR A 157 5.77 11.46 4.11
CA THR A 157 5.23 11.01 2.82
C THR A 157 3.99 11.77 2.38
N THR A 158 3.22 12.35 3.31
CA THR A 158 2.06 13.19 3.00
C THR A 158 2.43 14.64 2.64
N ASN A 159 3.69 15.03 2.86
CA ASN A 159 4.22 16.29 2.38
C ASN A 159 4.88 16.10 1.01
N PRO A 160 4.36 16.72 -0.08
CA PRO A 160 4.86 16.47 -1.44
C PRO A 160 6.32 16.85 -1.65
N ASP A 161 6.85 17.86 -0.96
CA ASP A 161 8.26 18.26 -1.11
C ASP A 161 9.21 17.29 -0.38
N MET A 162 8.76 16.73 0.74
CA MET A 162 9.50 15.70 1.46
C MET A 162 9.46 14.37 0.69
N LEU A 163 8.28 13.99 0.15
CA LEU A 163 8.15 12.79 -0.67
C LEU A 163 9.06 12.84 -1.91
N GLU A 164 9.11 13.97 -2.61
CA GLU A 164 10.01 14.13 -3.76
C GLU A 164 11.47 13.90 -3.36
N ARG A 165 11.89 14.40 -2.20
CA ARG A 165 13.23 14.11 -1.66
C ARG A 165 13.42 12.64 -1.35
N MET A 166 12.40 11.96 -0.82
CA MET A 166 12.46 10.52 -0.51
C MET A 166 12.57 9.66 -1.77
N LEU A 167 11.81 9.96 -2.81
CA LEU A 167 11.89 9.28 -4.11
C LEU A 167 13.27 9.49 -4.80
N ASN A 168 13.99 10.53 -4.42
CA ASN A 168 15.34 10.81 -4.88
C ASN A 168 16.46 10.41 -3.89
N PHE A 169 16.16 9.61 -2.87
CA PHE A 169 17.20 9.15 -1.91
C PHE A 169 18.28 8.30 -2.56
N VAL A 170 17.91 7.50 -3.52
CA VAL A 170 18.78 6.57 -4.25
C VAL A 170 18.35 6.58 -5.71
N ASP A 171 19.30 6.70 -6.62
CA ASP A 171 19.07 6.53 -8.07
C ASP A 171 18.93 5.03 -8.38
N SER A 172 17.71 4.51 -8.25
CA SER A 172 17.40 3.10 -8.45
C SER A 172 16.05 2.94 -9.15
N PRO A 173 15.96 2.12 -10.20
CA PRO A 173 14.68 1.82 -10.86
C PRO A 173 13.75 0.97 -10.00
N TYR A 174 14.23 0.47 -8.86
CA TYR A 174 13.45 -0.33 -7.91
C TYR A 174 12.85 0.48 -6.77
N LEU A 175 13.11 1.79 -6.69
CA LEU A 175 12.41 2.69 -5.77
C LEU A 175 11.20 3.30 -6.49
N GLY A 176 10.04 3.27 -5.84
CA GLY A 176 8.83 3.83 -6.42
C GLY A 176 7.80 4.21 -5.35
N LEU A 177 6.61 4.52 -5.83
CA LEU A 177 5.52 5.01 -5.03
C LEU A 177 4.35 4.01 -5.00
N ASN A 178 3.84 3.72 -3.81
CA ASN A 178 2.49 3.21 -3.61
C ASN A 178 1.58 4.42 -3.37
N PHE A 179 0.89 4.85 -4.41
CA PHE A 179 0.00 6.01 -4.34
C PHE A 179 -1.32 5.62 -3.69
N ASP A 180 -1.69 6.27 -2.59
CA ASP A 180 -2.95 6.06 -1.89
C ASP A 180 -3.87 7.27 -2.06
N THR A 181 -5.03 7.05 -2.66
CA THR A 181 -6.02 8.11 -2.94
C THR A 181 -6.68 8.64 -1.67
N GLY A 182 -6.91 7.79 -0.68
CA GLY A 182 -7.59 8.15 0.57
C GLY A 182 -6.65 8.80 1.58
N ASN A 183 -5.46 8.23 1.78
CA ASN A 183 -4.47 8.77 2.70
C ASN A 183 -3.99 10.14 2.24
N THR A 184 -3.80 10.34 0.93
CA THR A 184 -3.53 11.66 0.35
C THR A 184 -4.66 12.64 0.66
N PHE A 185 -5.92 12.23 0.51
CA PHE A 185 -7.06 13.08 0.83
C PHE A 185 -7.15 13.40 2.33
N ILE A 186 -6.99 12.41 3.21
CA ILE A 186 -7.05 12.59 4.68
C ILE A 186 -5.96 13.56 5.15
N SER A 187 -4.76 13.49 4.60
CA SER A 187 -3.65 14.40 4.91
C SER A 187 -3.90 15.86 4.52
N GLY A 188 -5.03 16.17 3.89
CA GLY A 188 -5.39 17.51 3.45
C GLY A 188 -4.95 17.88 2.04
N GLN A 189 -4.19 17.00 1.36
CA GLN A 189 -3.76 17.20 -0.02
C GLN A 189 -4.94 17.00 -1.00
N ASP A 190 -4.78 17.50 -2.21
CA ASP A 190 -5.63 17.15 -3.34
C ASP A 190 -5.04 15.92 -4.05
N PRO A 191 -5.72 14.76 -4.06
CA PRO A 191 -5.17 13.54 -4.65
C PRO A 191 -4.88 13.66 -6.15
N VAL A 192 -5.65 14.50 -6.85
CA VAL A 192 -5.51 14.71 -8.29
C VAL A 192 -4.23 15.49 -8.60
N ASP A 193 -4.01 16.59 -7.91
CA ASP A 193 -2.81 17.41 -8.08
C ASP A 193 -1.56 16.69 -7.57
N PHE A 194 -1.70 15.95 -6.46
CA PHE A 194 -0.62 15.13 -5.92
C PHE A 194 -0.19 14.05 -6.91
N LEU A 195 -1.15 13.30 -7.47
CA LEU A 195 -0.86 12.27 -8.47
C LEU A 195 -0.22 12.86 -9.74
N ARG A 196 -0.66 14.03 -10.22
CA ARG A 196 -0.04 14.68 -11.38
C ARG A 196 1.45 14.94 -11.19
N ARG A 197 1.87 15.26 -9.96
CA ARG A 197 3.28 15.51 -9.63
C ARG A 197 4.11 14.21 -9.65
N PHE A 198 3.53 13.09 -9.23
CA PHE A 198 4.27 11.87 -8.96
C PHE A 198 3.89 10.67 -9.83
N VAL A 199 3.06 10.85 -10.86
CA VAL A 199 2.55 9.74 -11.67
C VAL A 199 3.65 8.90 -12.33
N GLY A 200 4.81 9.50 -12.60
CA GLY A 200 5.96 8.79 -13.17
C GLY A 200 6.65 7.81 -12.21
N ASP A 201 6.43 7.96 -10.90
CA ASP A 201 7.03 7.13 -9.86
C ASP A 201 6.08 6.03 -9.36
N VAL A 202 4.82 6.04 -9.82
CA VAL A 202 3.78 5.14 -9.31
C VAL A 202 3.99 3.72 -9.81
N ASN A 203 4.21 2.79 -8.88
CA ASN A 203 4.34 1.35 -9.13
C ASN A 203 3.16 0.53 -8.62
N HIS A 204 2.40 1.08 -7.68
CA HIS A 204 1.24 0.45 -7.05
C HIS A 204 0.25 1.53 -6.63
N VAL A 205 -1.03 1.21 -6.56
CA VAL A 205 -2.07 2.18 -6.17
C VAL A 205 -3.01 1.55 -5.15
N HIS A 206 -3.22 2.24 -4.04
CA HIS A 206 -4.32 2.02 -3.14
C HIS A 206 -5.53 2.88 -3.56
N ILE A 207 -6.63 2.21 -3.84
CA ILE A 207 -7.91 2.87 -4.05
C ILE A 207 -8.66 2.85 -2.73
N LYS A 208 -8.74 4.01 -2.11
CA LYS A 208 -9.37 4.22 -0.81
C LYS A 208 -10.31 5.42 -0.86
N ASP A 209 -11.55 5.21 -0.46
CA ASP A 209 -12.52 6.30 -0.30
C ASP A 209 -12.65 6.70 1.18
N VAL A 210 -13.15 7.87 1.43
CA VAL A 210 -13.17 8.48 2.77
C VAL A 210 -14.59 8.86 3.12
N SER A 211 -15.09 8.37 4.26
CA SER A 211 -16.41 8.75 4.76
C SER A 211 -16.46 10.23 5.15
N GLU A 212 -17.63 10.86 5.02
CA GLU A 212 -17.83 12.25 5.42
C GLU A 212 -17.45 12.49 6.89
N SER A 213 -17.78 11.54 7.77
CA SER A 213 -17.45 11.62 9.18
C SER A 213 -15.95 11.59 9.47
N LEU A 214 -15.20 10.74 8.76
CA LEU A 214 -13.75 10.69 8.87
C LEU A 214 -13.10 11.97 8.31
N ALA A 215 -13.55 12.42 7.14
CA ALA A 215 -13.06 13.66 6.55
C ALA A 215 -13.28 14.87 7.50
N ALA A 216 -14.45 14.96 8.14
CA ALA A 216 -14.75 16.00 9.08
C ALA A 216 -13.90 15.94 10.37
N ALA A 217 -13.47 14.74 10.78
CA ALA A 217 -12.73 14.53 12.02
C ALA A 217 -11.21 14.63 11.86
N ALA A 218 -10.66 14.20 10.72
CA ALA A 218 -9.23 13.91 10.58
C ALA A 218 -8.55 14.57 9.37
N ARG A 219 -9.28 15.15 8.42
CA ARG A 219 -8.65 15.73 7.23
C ARG A 219 -7.75 16.91 7.58
N GLY A 220 -6.48 16.81 7.18
CA GLY A 220 -5.46 17.84 7.41
C GLY A 220 -4.74 17.74 8.75
N GLU A 221 -4.93 16.63 9.50
CA GLU A 221 -4.13 16.29 10.66
C GLU A 221 -2.71 15.81 10.25
N ASP A 222 -1.84 15.57 11.23
CA ASP A 222 -0.42 15.24 11.01
C ASP A 222 -0.17 13.87 10.33
N THR A 223 -1.21 13.09 10.08
CA THR A 223 -1.12 11.77 9.44
C THR A 223 -2.16 11.61 8.34
N GLY A 224 -1.83 10.82 7.31
CA GLY A 224 -2.76 10.42 6.26
C GLY A 224 -3.60 9.18 6.60
N ILE A 225 -3.34 8.51 7.72
CA ILE A 225 -4.06 7.29 8.08
C ILE A 225 -5.39 7.57 8.77
N GLY A 226 -6.42 6.86 8.32
CA GLY A 226 -7.70 6.79 9.00
C GLY A 226 -8.55 5.62 8.51
N ILE A 227 -9.21 4.94 9.43
CA ILE A 227 -10.10 3.81 9.12
C ILE A 227 -11.46 4.35 8.69
N SER A 228 -11.77 4.24 7.41
CA SER A 228 -12.96 4.85 6.84
C SER A 228 -14.23 3.99 6.98
N HIS A 229 -14.10 2.65 6.94
CA HIS A 229 -15.22 1.71 6.83
C HIS A 229 -16.23 2.10 5.74
N CYS A 230 -15.76 2.76 4.69
CA CYS A 230 -16.55 3.27 3.57
C CYS A 230 -16.28 2.42 2.34
N SER A 231 -17.35 2.02 1.65
CA SER A 231 -17.16 1.41 0.32
C SER A 231 -16.60 2.45 -0.64
N ILE A 232 -15.70 2.04 -1.51
CA ILE A 232 -15.17 2.90 -2.58
C ILE A 232 -16.35 3.32 -3.45
N GLY A 233 -16.47 4.62 -3.70
CA GLY A 233 -17.58 5.23 -4.44
C GLY A 233 -18.75 5.72 -3.60
N GLU A 234 -18.79 5.43 -2.29
CA GLU A 234 -19.80 5.92 -1.35
C GLU A 234 -19.30 7.07 -0.46
N GLY A 235 -18.02 7.44 -0.56
CA GLY A 235 -17.39 8.48 0.23
C GLY A 235 -17.28 9.82 -0.47
N VAL A 236 -16.61 10.76 0.20
CA VAL A 236 -16.40 12.13 -0.29
C VAL A 236 -15.21 12.28 -1.23
N ASN A 237 -14.44 11.21 -1.43
CA ASN A 237 -13.25 11.19 -2.29
C ASN A 237 -13.52 10.51 -3.65
N ALA A 238 -14.72 10.01 -3.91
CA ALA A 238 -15.05 9.23 -5.09
C ALA A 238 -14.74 9.95 -6.42
N ASP A 239 -15.04 11.25 -6.52
CA ASP A 239 -14.77 12.05 -7.71
C ASP A 239 -13.26 12.20 -7.95
N ASN A 240 -12.47 12.39 -6.91
CA ASN A 240 -11.01 12.43 -7.00
C ASN A 240 -10.42 11.10 -7.46
N ILE A 241 -10.92 9.97 -6.93
CA ILE A 241 -10.52 8.63 -7.37
C ILE A 241 -10.76 8.48 -8.87
N ARG A 242 -11.93 8.90 -9.35
CA ARG A 242 -12.27 8.85 -10.77
C ARG A 242 -11.32 9.67 -11.65
N GLU A 243 -10.94 10.87 -11.21
CA GLU A 243 -9.95 11.69 -11.93
C GLU A 243 -8.53 11.09 -11.85
N CYS A 244 -8.14 10.50 -10.72
CA CYS A 244 -6.88 9.78 -10.59
C CYS A 244 -6.79 8.60 -11.56
N LEU A 245 -7.86 7.81 -11.72
CA LEU A 245 -7.89 6.71 -12.69
C LEU A 245 -7.69 7.20 -14.14
N LYS A 246 -8.23 8.36 -14.51
CA LYS A 246 -7.98 8.97 -15.83
C LYS A 246 -6.51 9.36 -16.00
N ILE A 247 -5.91 10.01 -14.98
CA ILE A 247 -4.49 10.39 -15.01
C ILE A 247 -3.61 9.16 -15.17
N LEU A 248 -3.86 8.10 -14.40
CA LEU A 248 -3.12 6.84 -14.50
C LEU A 248 -3.21 6.25 -15.91
N ARG A 249 -4.43 6.16 -16.47
CA ARG A 249 -4.65 5.70 -17.86
C ARG A 249 -3.87 6.54 -18.86
N ASP A 250 -4.01 7.86 -18.78
CA ASP A 250 -3.42 8.79 -19.75
C ASP A 250 -1.88 8.82 -19.69
N ASN A 251 -1.30 8.35 -18.57
CA ASN A 251 0.14 8.14 -18.41
C ASN A 251 0.60 6.70 -18.62
N GLY A 252 -0.29 5.81 -19.08
CA GLY A 252 0.06 4.43 -19.44
C GLY A 252 0.27 3.49 -18.26
N TYR A 253 -0.25 3.82 -17.07
CA TYR A 253 -0.22 2.92 -15.94
C TYR A 253 -1.12 1.70 -16.18
N ASP A 254 -0.55 0.50 -16.05
CA ASP A 254 -1.23 -0.79 -16.23
C ASP A 254 -1.09 -1.70 -15.00
N GLY A 255 -0.51 -1.17 -13.93
CA GLY A 255 -0.23 -1.86 -12.67
C GLY A 255 -1.46 -2.13 -11.80
N PRO A 256 -1.22 -2.63 -10.56
CA PRO A 256 -2.27 -2.97 -9.62
C PRO A 256 -3.04 -1.75 -9.10
N LEU A 257 -4.36 -1.94 -8.99
CA LEU A 257 -5.29 -1.09 -8.23
C LEU A 257 -5.78 -1.91 -7.05
N SER A 258 -5.21 -1.72 -5.89
CA SER A 258 -5.52 -2.46 -4.67
C SER A 258 -6.66 -1.79 -3.93
N LEU A 259 -7.78 -2.51 -3.74
CA LEU A 259 -8.91 -2.02 -2.97
C LEU A 259 -8.52 -2.01 -1.49
N GLU A 260 -8.41 -0.83 -0.91
CA GLU A 260 -8.14 -0.62 0.50
C GLU A 260 -9.36 0.03 1.15
N CYS A 261 -10.31 -0.77 1.59
CA CYS A 261 -11.58 -0.30 2.12
C CYS A 261 -11.80 -0.64 3.59
N GLU A 262 -10.77 -1.09 4.29
CA GLU A 262 -10.68 -1.29 5.75
C GLU A 262 -11.99 -1.77 6.36
N GLY A 263 -12.39 -2.96 5.98
CA GLY A 263 -13.70 -3.47 6.31
C GLY A 263 -13.65 -4.69 7.22
N LYS A 264 -14.80 -5.35 7.28
CA LYS A 264 -14.98 -6.63 7.95
C LYS A 264 -15.32 -7.73 6.95
N GLY A 265 -14.83 -7.57 5.70
CA GLY A 265 -15.21 -8.42 4.57
C GLY A 265 -16.63 -8.12 4.07
N GLY A 266 -17.11 -8.95 3.17
CA GLY A 266 -18.51 -8.96 2.73
C GLY A 266 -18.96 -7.69 2.01
N PRO A 267 -19.99 -6.99 2.52
CA PRO A 267 -20.67 -5.96 1.74
C PRO A 267 -19.80 -4.77 1.33
N VAL A 268 -18.83 -4.37 2.15
CA VAL A 268 -17.99 -3.19 1.87
C VAL A 268 -17.09 -3.45 0.67
N ILE A 269 -16.33 -4.55 0.70
CA ILE A 269 -15.42 -4.88 -0.41
C ILE A 269 -16.18 -5.25 -1.68
N ASN A 270 -17.35 -5.91 -1.57
CA ASN A 270 -18.15 -6.27 -2.73
C ASN A 270 -18.66 -5.04 -3.48
N LYS A 271 -19.20 -4.05 -2.77
CA LYS A 271 -19.60 -2.76 -3.36
C LYS A 271 -18.42 -2.00 -3.94
N SER A 272 -17.29 -1.99 -3.24
CA SER A 272 -16.06 -1.36 -3.71
C SER A 272 -15.58 -1.96 -5.04
N LEU A 273 -15.58 -3.29 -5.14
CA LEU A 273 -15.22 -4.00 -6.36
C LEU A 273 -16.16 -3.68 -7.52
N GLU A 274 -17.47 -3.67 -7.26
CA GLU A 274 -18.49 -3.33 -8.25
C GLU A 274 -18.31 -1.90 -8.78
N TRP A 275 -18.10 -0.94 -7.86
CA TRP A 275 -17.89 0.45 -8.24
C TRP A 275 -16.61 0.63 -9.07
N VAL A 276 -15.50 0.02 -8.66
CA VAL A 276 -14.23 0.12 -9.40
C VAL A 276 -14.37 -0.50 -10.78
N ARG A 277 -14.97 -1.69 -10.91
CA ARG A 277 -15.21 -2.34 -12.21
C ARG A 277 -16.06 -1.46 -13.13
N THR A 278 -17.17 -0.94 -12.63
CA THR A 278 -18.06 -0.04 -13.37
C THR A 278 -17.33 1.22 -13.81
N THR A 279 -16.55 1.82 -12.91
CA THR A 279 -15.80 3.04 -13.22
C THR A 279 -14.72 2.80 -14.27
N LEU A 280 -13.99 1.68 -14.22
CA LEU A 280 -13.01 1.33 -15.24
C LEU A 280 -13.68 1.12 -16.62
N ASP A 281 -14.83 0.43 -16.66
CA ASP A 281 -15.60 0.21 -17.89
C ASP A 281 -16.11 1.55 -18.47
N GLU A 282 -16.64 2.45 -17.64
CA GLU A 282 -17.09 3.79 -18.06
C GLU A 282 -15.96 4.70 -18.55
N LEU A 283 -14.75 4.48 -18.09
CA LEU A 283 -13.56 5.24 -18.49
C LEU A 283 -12.80 4.60 -19.65
N ASP A 284 -13.31 3.51 -20.23
CA ASP A 284 -12.62 2.72 -21.28
C ASP A 284 -11.21 2.27 -20.83
N ILE A 285 -11.05 1.89 -19.56
CA ILE A 285 -9.79 1.40 -19.02
C ILE A 285 -9.82 -0.14 -19.03
N PRO A 286 -8.95 -0.81 -19.82
CA PRO A 286 -8.84 -2.27 -19.79
C PRO A 286 -8.46 -2.78 -18.40
N ARG A 287 -9.14 -3.84 -17.96
CA ARG A 287 -8.85 -4.51 -16.69
C ARG A 287 -8.57 -6.00 -16.89
N GLU A 288 -7.64 -6.52 -16.08
CA GLU A 288 -7.40 -7.96 -15.92
C GLU A 288 -8.19 -8.49 -14.73
#